data_6e964ee775f743d715b7b80d78416fa1
#
_entry.id   6e964ee775f743d715b7b80d78416fa1
#
_cell.length_a   1.000
_cell.length_b   1.000
_cell.length_c   1.000
_cell.angle_alpha   90.00
_cell.angle_beta   90.00
_cell.angle_gamma   90.00
#
_symmetry.space_group_name_H-M   'P 1'
#
loop_
_entity.id
_entity.type
_entity.pdbx_description
1 polymer ?
#
loop_
_entity_poly.entity_id
_entity_poly.type
_entity_poly.pdbx_seq_one_letter_code
_entity_poly.pdbx_strand_id
1 'polypeptide(L)'
;MIGEIKTQHFKKILTMNEKFVHWLAPLTNESLATLLDKATYKKQINNGAGVLIGFSNNADYEHKNLYWLRNKFNKFFYIDRVIIDTHSQGQGLAKKLYDDFTKEALSQGIPRLVCEVNTKPNNEASHKFHIKNGFKPVEDVHYKDSKISVRYYEKFLLDD
;
A
#
# COMPACT_ATOMS: atom_id res chain seq x y z
N MET A 1 11.67 9.27 -11.39
CA MET A 1 12.30 9.79 -10.16
C MET A 1 11.30 9.85 -9.03
N ILE A 2 11.69 9.36 -7.88
CA ILE A 2 10.83 9.29 -6.68
C ILE A 2 11.02 10.54 -5.82
N GLY A 3 9.92 11.10 -5.32
CA GLY A 3 9.95 12.25 -4.42
C GLY A 3 8.73 12.24 -3.50
N GLU A 4 8.68 13.20 -2.58
CA GLU A 4 7.57 13.33 -1.65
C GLU A 4 6.28 13.71 -2.40
N ILE A 5 5.15 13.22 -1.88
CA ILE A 5 3.84 13.67 -2.36
C ILE A 5 3.60 15.08 -1.82
N LYS A 6 3.27 16.01 -2.73
CA LYS A 6 2.96 17.41 -2.40
C LYS A 6 1.54 17.74 -2.85
N THR A 7 1.03 18.89 -2.39
CA THR A 7 -0.33 19.34 -2.74
C THR A 7 -0.58 19.38 -4.24
N GLN A 8 0.45 19.74 -5.03
CA GLN A 8 0.35 19.77 -6.51
C GLN A 8 0.03 18.41 -7.11
N HIS A 9 0.25 17.32 -6.39
CA HIS A 9 -0.03 15.95 -6.85
C HIS A 9 -1.44 15.47 -6.49
N PHE A 10 -2.15 16.17 -5.61
CA PHE A 10 -3.42 15.72 -5.05
C PHE A 10 -4.49 15.44 -6.11
N LYS A 11 -4.67 16.38 -7.05
CA LYS A 11 -5.69 16.22 -8.09
C LYS A 11 -5.46 14.95 -8.90
N LYS A 12 -4.22 14.69 -9.26
CA LYS A 12 -3.87 13.49 -10.03
C LYS A 12 -4.07 12.22 -9.21
N ILE A 13 -3.70 12.24 -7.93
CA ILE A 13 -3.90 11.10 -7.03
C ILE A 13 -5.38 10.77 -6.90
N LEU A 14 -6.23 11.80 -6.68
CA LEU A 14 -7.67 11.60 -6.55
C LEU A 14 -8.27 11.03 -7.83
N THR A 15 -7.85 11.52 -8.99
CA THR A 15 -8.30 11.02 -10.28
C THR A 15 -7.89 9.56 -10.49
N MET A 16 -6.65 9.21 -10.14
CA MET A 16 -6.17 7.83 -10.23
C MET A 16 -6.92 6.92 -9.26
N ASN A 17 -7.10 7.36 -8.01
CA ASN A 17 -7.77 6.56 -6.99
C ASN A 17 -9.21 6.23 -7.41
N GLU A 18 -9.91 7.18 -8.03
CA GLU A 18 -11.29 6.98 -8.49
C GLU A 18 -11.41 5.84 -9.50
N LYS A 19 -10.40 5.64 -10.33
CA LYS A 19 -10.38 4.53 -11.30
C LYS A 19 -10.28 3.15 -10.63
N PHE A 20 -9.83 3.10 -9.38
CA PHE A 20 -9.59 1.86 -8.66
C PHE A 20 -10.47 1.70 -7.42
N VAL A 21 -11.57 2.47 -7.29
CA VAL A 21 -12.47 2.37 -6.13
C VAL A 21 -13.17 1.02 -6.00
N HIS A 22 -13.09 0.19 -7.04
CA HIS A 22 -13.55 -1.20 -6.95
C HIS A 22 -12.78 -1.98 -5.88
N TRP A 23 -11.52 -1.62 -5.64
CA TRP A 23 -10.65 -2.25 -4.66
C TRP A 23 -10.12 -1.30 -3.59
N LEU A 24 -10.13 0.01 -3.84
CA LEU A 24 -9.60 1.02 -2.94
C LEU A 24 -10.73 1.88 -2.37
N ALA A 25 -10.59 2.29 -1.11
CA ALA A 25 -11.52 3.24 -0.52
C ALA A 25 -11.47 4.57 -1.27
N PRO A 26 -12.64 5.23 -1.46
CA PRO A 26 -12.68 6.56 -2.07
C PRO A 26 -11.85 7.58 -1.27
N LEU A 27 -11.35 8.59 -1.96
CA LEU A 27 -10.60 9.69 -1.33
C LEU A 27 -11.18 11.03 -1.76
N THR A 28 -11.17 11.98 -0.81
CA THR A 28 -11.43 13.41 -1.05
C THR A 28 -10.14 14.17 -0.77
N ASN A 29 -10.09 15.46 -1.08
CA ASN A 29 -8.95 16.30 -0.72
C ASN A 29 -8.69 16.25 0.78
N GLU A 30 -9.74 16.31 1.61
CA GLU A 30 -9.61 16.27 3.07
C GLU A 30 -9.11 14.92 3.57
N SER A 31 -9.70 13.81 3.09
CA SER A 31 -9.29 12.48 3.53
C SER A 31 -7.89 12.12 3.05
N LEU A 32 -7.50 12.59 1.87
CA LEU A 32 -6.13 12.40 1.39
C LEU A 32 -5.14 13.18 2.25
N ALA A 33 -5.44 14.44 2.57
CA ALA A 33 -4.58 15.24 3.44
C ALA A 33 -4.42 14.59 4.82
N THR A 34 -5.50 14.10 5.40
CA THR A 34 -5.48 13.39 6.70
C THR A 34 -4.65 12.12 6.61
N LEU A 35 -4.84 11.33 5.56
CA LEU A 35 -4.10 10.10 5.33
C LEU A 35 -2.59 10.38 5.25
N LEU A 36 -2.20 11.38 4.46
CA LEU A 36 -0.80 11.73 4.28
C LEU A 36 -0.17 12.31 5.56
N ASP A 37 -0.95 13.03 6.36
CA ASP A 37 -0.47 13.57 7.63
C ASP A 37 -0.05 12.45 8.59
N LYS A 38 -0.75 11.34 8.57
CA LYS A 38 -0.50 10.19 9.45
C LYS A 38 0.46 9.17 8.85
N ALA A 39 0.72 9.22 7.55
CA ALA A 39 1.54 8.24 6.86
C ALA A 39 3.01 8.32 7.24
N THR A 40 3.64 7.17 7.41
CA THR A 40 5.07 7.04 7.65
C THR A 40 5.87 7.22 6.35
N TYR A 41 5.30 6.74 5.25
CA TYR A 41 5.88 6.81 3.91
C TYR A 41 4.82 7.32 2.95
N LYS A 42 5.18 8.33 2.14
CA LYS A 42 4.23 8.99 1.24
C LYS A 42 4.97 9.57 0.06
N LYS A 43 5.21 8.74 -0.95
CA LYS A 43 6.03 9.14 -2.10
C LYS A 43 5.32 8.92 -3.41
N GLN A 44 5.70 9.71 -4.38
CA GLN A 44 5.24 9.64 -5.76
C GLN A 44 6.44 9.40 -6.69
N ILE A 45 6.16 8.97 -7.90
CA ILE A 45 7.17 8.73 -8.93
C ILE A 45 6.73 9.37 -10.24
N ASN A 46 7.70 9.94 -10.98
CA ASN A 46 7.48 10.54 -12.29
C ASN A 46 6.36 11.60 -12.26
N ASN A 47 6.47 12.53 -11.32
CA ASN A 47 5.54 13.65 -11.18
C ASN A 47 4.08 13.20 -11.02
N GLY A 48 3.85 12.25 -10.11
CA GLY A 48 2.52 11.77 -9.79
C GLY A 48 1.98 10.67 -10.69
N ALA A 49 2.81 10.07 -11.54
CA ALA A 49 2.40 8.93 -12.37
C ALA A 49 2.15 7.67 -11.52
N GLY A 50 2.72 7.62 -10.33
CA GLY A 50 2.47 6.57 -9.36
C GLY A 50 2.68 7.07 -7.95
N VAL A 51 2.00 6.44 -6.99
CA VAL A 51 2.14 6.77 -5.56
C VAL A 51 2.15 5.50 -4.73
N LEU A 52 2.86 5.57 -3.60
CA LEU A 52 2.79 4.56 -2.54
C LEU A 52 2.62 5.26 -1.21
N ILE A 53 1.63 4.83 -0.44
CA ILE A 53 1.36 5.34 0.91
C ILE A 53 1.46 4.18 1.88
N GLY A 54 2.30 4.32 2.88
CA GLY A 54 2.56 3.26 3.86
C GLY A 54 2.63 3.76 5.29
N PHE A 55 2.48 2.84 6.22
CA PHE A 55 2.45 3.10 7.65
C PHE A 55 3.35 2.13 8.40
N SER A 56 4.04 2.62 9.43
CA SER A 56 4.71 1.73 10.36
C SER A 56 3.67 1.09 11.30
N ASN A 57 4.05 0.00 11.97
CA ASN A 57 3.17 -0.67 12.93
C ASN A 57 2.71 0.22 14.08
N ASN A 58 3.47 1.25 14.42
CA ASN A 58 3.14 2.17 15.51
C ASN A 58 2.60 3.52 15.03
N ALA A 59 2.21 3.65 13.77
CA ALA A 59 1.61 4.88 13.26
C ALA A 59 0.29 5.18 13.98
N ASP A 60 0.02 6.45 14.20
CA ASP A 60 -1.26 6.90 14.78
C ASP A 60 -2.34 6.91 13.69
N TYR A 61 -2.76 5.73 13.29
CA TYR A 61 -3.73 5.54 12.22
C TYR A 61 -4.58 4.31 12.52
N GLU A 62 -5.89 4.50 12.59
CA GLU A 62 -6.84 3.43 12.87
C GLU A 62 -7.49 2.92 11.59
N HIS A 63 -7.29 1.64 11.31
CA HIS A 63 -7.87 0.96 10.17
C HIS A 63 -7.98 -0.54 10.48
N LYS A 64 -9.08 -1.18 10.05
CA LYS A 64 -9.32 -2.60 10.36
C LYS A 64 -8.19 -3.53 9.88
N ASN A 65 -7.62 -3.25 8.72
CA ASN A 65 -6.53 -4.07 8.18
C ASN A 65 -5.26 -3.91 9.03
N LEU A 66 -4.94 -2.68 9.42
CA LEU A 66 -3.80 -2.40 10.26
C LEU A 66 -3.97 -3.00 11.66
N TYR A 67 -5.20 -2.94 12.20
CA TYR A 67 -5.53 -3.58 13.47
C TYR A 67 -5.27 -5.09 13.41
N TRP A 68 -5.74 -5.76 12.34
CA TRP A 68 -5.52 -7.19 12.14
C TRP A 68 -4.01 -7.51 12.10
N LEU A 69 -3.25 -6.71 11.34
CA LEU A 69 -1.80 -6.90 11.19
C LEU A 69 -1.05 -6.68 12.51
N ARG A 70 -1.47 -5.70 13.32
CA ARG A 70 -0.87 -5.45 14.64
C ARG A 70 -1.09 -6.62 15.60
N ASN A 71 -2.18 -7.35 15.45
CA ASN A 71 -2.44 -8.54 16.25
C ASN A 71 -1.66 -9.76 15.76
N LYS A 72 -1.14 -9.71 14.54
CA LYS A 72 -0.40 -10.82 13.94
C LYS A 72 1.11 -10.62 14.01
N PHE A 73 1.58 -9.40 13.83
CA PHE A 73 3.00 -9.08 13.76
C PHE A 73 3.35 -7.92 14.70
N ASN A 74 4.58 -7.92 15.23
CA ASN A 74 5.05 -6.89 16.15
C ASN A 74 5.68 -5.69 15.46
N LYS A 75 6.45 -5.92 14.40
CA LYS A 75 7.25 -4.87 13.76
C LYS A 75 7.20 -5.04 12.26
N PHE A 76 6.63 -4.05 11.57
CA PHE A 76 6.41 -4.13 10.13
C PHE A 76 6.17 -2.74 9.52
N PHE A 77 6.33 -2.65 8.21
CA PHE A 77 5.81 -1.55 7.40
C PHE A 77 4.63 -2.08 6.58
N TYR A 78 3.55 -1.32 6.56
CA TYR A 78 2.28 -1.66 5.89
C TYR A 78 2.09 -0.82 4.65
N ILE A 79 1.79 -1.46 3.51
CA ILE A 79 1.40 -0.76 2.28
C ILE A 79 -0.11 -0.55 2.32
N ASP A 80 -0.54 0.70 2.56
CA ASP A 80 -1.96 1.06 2.55
C ASP A 80 -2.50 1.07 1.12
N ARG A 81 -1.80 1.72 0.21
CA ARG A 81 -2.13 1.70 -1.21
C ARG A 81 -0.95 2.03 -2.09
N VAL A 82 -0.96 1.43 -3.26
CA VAL A 82 -0.07 1.76 -4.37
C VAL A 82 -0.95 1.93 -5.60
N ILE A 83 -0.78 3.04 -6.31
CA ILE A 83 -1.58 3.36 -7.50
C ILE A 83 -0.64 3.81 -8.59
N ILE A 84 -0.81 3.24 -9.80
CA ILE A 84 -0.06 3.64 -10.99
C ILE A 84 -1.06 4.11 -12.02
N ASP A 85 -0.80 5.27 -12.63
CA ASP A 85 -1.61 5.80 -13.72
C ASP A 85 -1.74 4.75 -14.82
N THR A 86 -2.95 4.57 -15.36
CA THR A 86 -3.22 3.56 -16.38
C THR A 86 -2.32 3.72 -17.61
N HIS A 87 -1.96 4.96 -17.96
CA HIS A 87 -1.05 5.24 -19.10
C HIS A 87 0.42 4.95 -18.79
N SER A 88 0.76 4.72 -17.54
CA SER A 88 2.13 4.47 -17.07
C SER A 88 2.35 3.04 -16.60
N GLN A 89 1.33 2.18 -16.69
CA GLN A 89 1.45 0.78 -16.30
C GLN A 89 2.39 0.02 -17.26
N GLY A 90 3.01 -1.03 -16.76
CA GLY A 90 3.95 -1.83 -17.54
C GLY A 90 5.37 -1.26 -17.62
N GLN A 91 5.65 -0.17 -16.90
CA GLN A 91 6.97 0.47 -16.88
C GLN A 91 7.77 0.16 -15.60
N GLY A 92 7.26 -0.73 -14.75
CA GLY A 92 7.94 -1.10 -13.51
C GLY A 92 7.90 -0.05 -12.41
N LEU A 93 6.97 0.90 -12.47
CA LEU A 93 6.90 1.99 -11.48
C LEU A 93 6.51 1.49 -10.09
N ALA A 94 5.58 0.54 -10.01
CA ALA A 94 5.18 -0.05 -8.73
C ALA A 94 6.39 -0.74 -8.07
N LYS A 95 7.14 -1.51 -8.83
CA LYS A 95 8.33 -2.19 -8.30
C LYS A 95 9.37 -1.18 -7.79
N LYS A 96 9.57 -0.08 -8.51
CA LYS A 96 10.51 0.97 -8.08
C LYS A 96 10.06 1.59 -6.76
N LEU A 97 8.77 1.85 -6.59
CA LEU A 97 8.23 2.37 -5.32
C LEU A 97 8.39 1.35 -4.19
N TYR A 98 8.12 0.08 -4.45
CA TYR A 98 8.29 -0.99 -3.47
C TYR A 98 9.76 -1.15 -3.07
N ASP A 99 10.68 -1.04 -4.02
CA ASP A 99 12.12 -1.13 -3.73
C ASP A 99 12.56 0.04 -2.84
N ASP A 100 12.07 1.25 -3.09
CA ASP A 100 12.36 2.42 -2.26
C ASP A 100 11.76 2.26 -0.85
N PHE A 101 10.54 1.77 -0.77
CA PHE A 101 9.88 1.49 0.51
C PHE A 101 10.64 0.43 1.32
N THR A 102 11.14 -0.58 0.64
CA THR A 102 12.00 -1.63 1.23
C THR A 102 13.27 -1.03 1.82
N LYS A 103 13.93 -0.12 1.09
CA LYS A 103 15.13 0.56 1.59
C LYS A 103 14.84 1.34 2.86
N GLU A 104 13.72 2.05 2.88
CA GLU A 104 13.30 2.82 4.06
C GLU A 104 13.05 1.90 5.25
N ALA A 105 12.36 0.79 5.02
CA ALA A 105 12.11 -0.21 6.07
C ALA A 105 13.41 -0.76 6.64
N LEU A 106 14.32 -1.16 5.76
CA LEU A 106 15.62 -1.73 6.18
C LEU A 106 16.46 -0.72 6.95
N SER A 107 16.44 0.56 6.54
CA SER A 107 17.19 1.61 7.24
C SER A 107 16.72 1.81 8.69
N GLN A 108 15.47 1.44 8.98
CA GLN A 108 14.88 1.53 10.32
C GLN A 108 14.85 0.19 11.06
N GLY A 109 15.49 -0.84 10.51
CA GLY A 109 15.50 -2.16 11.12
C GLY A 109 14.18 -2.90 11.08
N ILE A 110 13.30 -2.55 10.15
CA ILE A 110 11.98 -3.19 9.98
C ILE A 110 12.17 -4.52 9.26
N PRO A 111 11.74 -5.65 9.86
CA PRO A 111 12.01 -6.97 9.29
C PRO A 111 11.08 -7.40 8.17
N ARG A 112 9.93 -6.73 7.97
CA ARG A 112 8.95 -7.19 6.99
C ARG A 112 8.08 -6.09 6.44
N LEU A 113 7.59 -6.30 5.21
CA LEU A 113 6.50 -5.54 4.62
C LEU A 113 5.25 -6.41 4.67
N VAL A 114 4.11 -5.77 4.89
CA VAL A 114 2.81 -6.45 4.91
C VAL A 114 1.77 -5.63 4.14
N CYS A 115 0.79 -6.32 3.58
CA CYS A 115 -0.34 -5.67 2.91
C CYS A 115 -1.51 -6.63 2.84
N GLU A 116 -2.65 -6.14 2.36
CA GLU A 116 -3.78 -7.00 1.99
C GLU A 116 -4.08 -6.82 0.50
N VAL A 117 -4.63 -7.86 -0.11
CA VAL A 117 -5.15 -7.83 -1.48
C VAL A 117 -6.54 -8.42 -1.45
N ASN A 118 -7.50 -7.75 -2.08
CA ASN A 118 -8.89 -8.20 -2.08
C ASN A 118 -9.03 -9.54 -2.78
N THR A 119 -9.74 -10.46 -2.12
CA THR A 119 -10.20 -11.72 -2.72
C THR A 119 -11.66 -11.62 -3.14
N LYS A 120 -12.41 -10.65 -2.55
CA LYS A 120 -13.78 -10.35 -2.92
C LYS A 120 -14.04 -8.85 -2.75
N PRO A 121 -14.24 -8.09 -3.82
CA PRO A 121 -14.01 -8.47 -5.22
C PRO A 121 -12.55 -8.81 -5.48
N ASN A 122 -12.29 -9.84 -6.28
CA ASN A 122 -10.92 -10.31 -6.48
C ASN A 122 -10.07 -9.34 -7.30
N ASN A 123 -8.84 -9.10 -6.85
CA ASN A 123 -7.86 -8.28 -7.55
C ASN A 123 -6.71 -9.16 -8.06
N GLU A 124 -6.96 -9.90 -9.12
CA GLU A 124 -6.03 -10.88 -9.67
C GLU A 124 -4.66 -10.30 -10.00
N ALA A 125 -4.63 -9.13 -10.64
CA ALA A 125 -3.37 -8.47 -11.01
C ALA A 125 -2.51 -8.15 -9.79
N SER A 126 -3.14 -7.72 -8.70
CA SER A 126 -2.43 -7.39 -7.46
C SER A 126 -1.89 -8.65 -6.77
N HIS A 127 -2.66 -9.74 -6.76
CA HIS A 127 -2.17 -11.02 -6.23
C HIS A 127 -0.91 -11.47 -6.98
N LYS A 128 -0.96 -11.45 -8.31
CA LYS A 128 0.17 -11.84 -9.16
C LYS A 128 1.39 -10.96 -8.93
N PHE A 129 1.19 -9.66 -8.84
CA PHE A 129 2.27 -8.70 -8.59
C PHE A 129 2.98 -9.01 -7.27
N HIS A 130 2.23 -9.21 -6.20
CA HIS A 130 2.82 -9.44 -4.88
C HIS A 130 3.55 -10.78 -4.82
N ILE A 131 2.97 -11.84 -5.36
CA ILE A 131 3.64 -13.15 -5.40
C ILE A 131 4.94 -13.07 -6.20
N LYS A 132 4.89 -12.43 -7.38
CA LYS A 132 6.07 -12.25 -8.24
C LYS A 132 7.19 -11.47 -7.52
N ASN A 133 6.83 -10.55 -6.65
CA ASN A 133 7.78 -9.70 -5.95
C ASN A 133 8.16 -10.22 -4.55
N GLY A 134 7.91 -11.49 -4.29
CA GLY A 134 8.41 -12.18 -3.11
C GLY A 134 7.50 -12.15 -1.89
N PHE A 135 6.28 -11.64 -2.02
CA PHE A 135 5.30 -11.69 -0.94
C PHE A 135 4.69 -13.09 -0.85
N LYS A 136 4.41 -13.52 0.37
CA LYS A 136 3.79 -14.82 0.65
C LYS A 136 2.44 -14.61 1.32
N PRO A 137 1.40 -15.41 0.96
CA PRO A 137 0.11 -15.31 1.63
C PRO A 137 0.21 -15.75 3.09
N VAL A 138 -0.48 -15.04 3.96
CA VAL A 138 -0.51 -15.33 5.40
C VAL A 138 -1.86 -15.92 5.79
N GLU A 139 -2.95 -15.23 5.45
CA GLU A 139 -4.28 -15.65 5.85
C GLU A 139 -5.35 -14.94 5.02
N ASP A 140 -6.44 -15.65 4.74
CA ASP A 140 -7.64 -15.09 4.12
C ASP A 140 -8.62 -14.69 5.23
N VAL A 141 -9.16 -13.47 5.14
CA VAL A 141 -10.09 -12.96 6.14
C VAL A 141 -11.33 -12.38 5.46
N HIS A 142 -12.50 -12.77 5.96
CA HIS A 142 -13.77 -12.19 5.56
C HIS A 142 -14.31 -11.37 6.74
N TYR A 143 -14.56 -10.09 6.52
CA TYR A 143 -15.11 -9.21 7.56
C TYR A 143 -16.65 -9.29 7.52
N LYS A 144 -17.25 -9.75 8.63
CA LYS A 144 -18.68 -10.09 8.72
C LYS A 144 -19.63 -8.99 8.28
N ASP A 145 -19.29 -7.74 8.57
CA ASP A 145 -20.15 -6.59 8.26
C ASP A 145 -19.76 -5.92 6.96
N SER A 146 -19.00 -6.61 6.11
CA SER A 146 -18.46 -6.06 4.88
C SER A 146 -18.69 -7.02 3.73
N LYS A 147 -18.81 -6.47 2.51
CA LYS A 147 -18.82 -7.27 1.28
C LYS A 147 -17.41 -7.59 0.81
N ILE A 148 -16.41 -7.20 1.59
CA ILE A 148 -15.01 -7.31 1.21
C ILE A 148 -14.36 -8.48 1.96
N SER A 149 -13.62 -9.30 1.20
CA SER A 149 -12.72 -10.30 1.76
C SER A 149 -11.31 -9.98 1.27
N VAL A 150 -10.32 -10.26 2.10
CA VAL A 150 -8.93 -9.94 1.78
C VAL A 150 -8.03 -11.14 2.06
N ARG A 151 -6.90 -11.16 1.37
CA ARG A 151 -5.78 -12.04 1.68
C ARG A 151 -4.64 -11.16 2.15
N TYR A 152 -4.11 -11.46 3.33
CA TYR A 152 -2.94 -10.77 3.86
C TYR A 152 -1.69 -11.42 3.32
N TYR A 153 -0.70 -10.57 3.02
CA TYR A 153 0.61 -10.98 2.49
C TYR A 153 1.72 -10.41 3.35
N GLU A 154 2.83 -11.14 3.42
CA GLU A 154 4.05 -10.62 4.01
C GLU A 154 5.25 -10.89 3.12
N LYS A 155 6.23 -10.00 3.19
CA LYS A 155 7.55 -10.20 2.61
C LYS A 155 8.58 -9.97 3.70
N PHE A 156 9.30 -11.01 4.06
CA PHE A 156 10.38 -10.91 5.04
C PHE A 156 11.61 -10.31 4.35
N LEU A 157 12.23 -9.29 4.96
CA LEU A 157 13.27 -8.49 4.33
C LEU A 157 14.67 -8.88 4.75
N LEU A 158 14.81 -9.56 5.88
CA LEU A 158 16.13 -9.91 6.41
C LEU A 158 16.49 -11.31 5.92
N ASP A 159 17.67 -11.43 5.33
CA ASP A 159 18.19 -12.73 4.95
C ASP A 159 18.66 -13.51 6.19
N ASP A 160 18.51 -14.82 6.15
CA ASP A 160 18.96 -15.70 7.22
C ASP A 160 20.49 -15.81 7.25
#